data_2c91c38218706d965f35a15180a9252a
#
_entry.id   2c91c38218706d965f35a15180a9252a
#
_cell.length_a   1.000
_cell.length_b   1.000
_cell.length_c   1.000
_cell.angle_alpha   90.00
_cell.angle_beta   90.00
_cell.angle_gamma   90.00
#
_symmetry.space_group_name_H-M   'P 1'
#
loop_
_entity.id
_entity.type
_entity.pdbx_description
1 polymer ?
#
loop_
_entity_poly.entity_id
_entity_poly.type
_entity_poly.pdbx_seq_one_letter_code
_entity_poly.pdbx_strand_id
1 'polypeptide(L)'
;IMEGQCLLERTLNILSDLKYDHVIIVAGYKAELFDKFKSDNVRVVVNNDYKFTSSMCSLAMAAPYIDEDFLLIEGDVFYERIVLERLHQTQYDNCLTLTEESGNGDEAFAETKNGFVTKISKDRHRIVRFNGEMLGLSKIGKETLRRMMVLWGQCTNPLVNYEYVLFDVTEAVDRPYIFF
;
A
#
# COMPACT_ATOMS: atom_id res chain seq x y z
N ILE A 1 8.54 -2.64 19.17
CA ILE A 1 9.77 -1.80 19.25
C ILE A 1 10.93 -2.73 19.01
N MET A 2 11.62 -2.57 17.91
CA MET A 2 12.85 -3.32 17.60
C MET A 2 14.03 -2.35 17.71
N GLU A 3 15.08 -2.75 18.41
CA GLU A 3 16.29 -1.94 18.62
C GLU A 3 16.03 -0.51 19.14
N GLY A 4 14.94 -0.32 19.89
CA GLY A 4 14.55 0.99 20.44
C GLY A 4 13.78 1.91 19.49
N GLN A 5 13.52 1.49 18.23
CA GLN A 5 12.77 2.25 17.25
C GLN A 5 11.34 1.72 17.08
N CYS A 6 10.38 2.59 16.79
CA CYS A 6 9.06 2.15 16.32
C CYS A 6 9.10 1.80 14.82
N LEU A 7 8.11 1.04 14.36
CA LEU A 7 8.03 0.58 12.96
C LEU A 7 8.10 1.75 11.96
N LEU A 8 7.37 2.84 12.23
CA LEU A 8 7.37 4.02 11.38
C LEU A 8 8.75 4.70 11.33
N GLU A 9 9.44 4.83 12.47
CA GLU A 9 10.80 5.41 12.48
C GLU A 9 11.75 4.60 11.61
N ARG A 10 11.67 3.27 11.69
CA ARG A 10 12.46 2.37 10.83
C ARG A 10 12.12 2.57 9.35
N THR A 11 10.84 2.64 9.01
CA THR A 11 10.37 2.88 7.63
C THR A 11 10.89 4.22 7.09
N LEU A 12 10.76 5.31 7.86
CA LEU A 12 11.25 6.63 7.48
C LEU A 12 12.77 6.64 7.24
N ASN A 13 13.54 5.94 8.06
CA ASN A 13 14.98 5.82 7.87
C ASN A 13 15.32 5.09 6.55
N ILE A 14 14.63 3.99 6.23
CA ILE A 14 14.84 3.27 4.97
C ILE A 14 14.48 4.17 3.77
N LEU A 15 13.35 4.88 3.82
CA LEU A 15 12.92 5.78 2.76
C LEU A 15 13.92 6.93 2.56
N SER A 16 14.45 7.50 3.64
CA SER A 16 15.51 8.52 3.58
C SER A 16 16.77 8.01 2.91
N ASP A 17 17.21 6.80 3.23
CA ASP A 17 18.37 6.15 2.59
C ASP A 17 18.16 5.92 1.10
N LEU A 18 16.92 5.56 0.72
CA LEU A 18 16.50 5.37 -0.68
C LEU A 18 16.24 6.70 -1.42
N LYS A 19 16.42 7.85 -0.74
CA LYS A 19 16.27 9.20 -1.31
C LYS A 19 14.84 9.56 -1.71
N TYR A 20 13.86 9.08 -0.96
CA TYR A 20 12.51 9.60 -1.06
C TYR A 20 12.43 10.98 -0.39
N ASP A 21 12.12 12.02 -1.17
CA ASP A 21 12.08 13.40 -0.71
C ASP A 21 10.73 13.78 -0.08
N HIS A 22 9.68 13.01 -0.37
CA HIS A 22 8.34 13.28 0.14
C HIS A 22 7.72 12.03 0.73
N VAL A 23 7.26 12.13 1.97
CA VAL A 23 6.52 11.07 2.66
C VAL A 23 5.19 11.62 3.15
N ILE A 24 4.10 10.90 2.89
CA ILE A 24 2.76 11.24 3.37
C ILE A 24 2.32 10.15 4.33
N ILE A 25 2.06 10.53 5.57
CA ILE A 25 1.52 9.63 6.60
C ILE A 25 0.04 9.93 6.75
N VAL A 26 -0.83 8.97 6.48
CA VAL A 26 -2.25 9.09 6.78
C VAL A 26 -2.52 8.41 8.11
N ALA A 27 -2.89 9.20 9.12
CA ALA A 27 -3.13 8.76 10.48
C ALA A 27 -4.61 8.89 10.86
N GLY A 28 -5.10 7.97 11.69
CA GLY A 28 -6.46 8.01 12.21
C GLY A 28 -6.46 8.00 13.75
N TYR A 29 -6.44 6.82 14.34
CA TYR A 29 -6.42 6.68 15.80
C TYR A 29 -5.16 7.31 16.41
N LYS A 30 -5.35 8.18 17.41
CA LYS A 30 -4.25 8.92 18.08
C LYS A 30 -3.34 9.64 17.08
N ALA A 31 -3.93 10.31 16.08
CA ALA A 31 -3.20 10.99 15.03
C ALA A 31 -2.18 12.03 15.57
N GLU A 32 -2.44 12.60 16.74
CA GLU A 32 -1.55 13.53 17.44
C GLU A 32 -0.17 12.94 17.76
N LEU A 33 -0.05 11.63 17.90
CA LEU A 33 1.24 10.96 18.15
C LEU A 33 2.17 10.98 16.92
N PHE A 34 1.61 11.26 15.74
CA PHE A 34 2.37 11.35 14.49
C PHE A 34 2.92 12.75 14.24
N ASP A 35 2.50 13.77 15.02
CA ASP A 35 2.97 15.16 14.85
C ASP A 35 4.49 15.29 15.02
N LYS A 36 5.10 14.45 15.84
CA LYS A 36 6.56 14.40 16.03
C LYS A 36 7.35 14.02 14.75
N PHE A 37 6.70 13.45 13.75
CA PHE A 37 7.31 13.06 12.48
C PHE A 37 7.19 14.13 11.39
N LYS A 38 6.39 15.16 11.61
CA LYS A 38 6.24 16.26 10.66
C LYS A 38 7.56 16.96 10.42
N SER A 39 7.88 17.20 9.17
CA SER A 39 9.03 17.95 8.70
C SER A 39 8.75 18.53 7.31
N ASP A 40 9.71 19.20 6.71
CA ASP A 40 9.57 19.70 5.33
C ASP A 40 9.31 18.56 4.34
N ASN A 41 9.84 17.37 4.62
CA ASN A 41 9.73 16.19 3.76
C ASN A 41 8.64 15.19 4.22
N VAL A 42 8.07 15.35 5.40
CA VAL A 42 7.07 14.44 5.97
C VAL A 42 5.78 15.18 6.30
N ARG A 43 4.73 14.85 5.58
CA ARG A 43 3.37 15.38 5.80
C ARG A 43 2.52 14.37 6.56
N VAL A 44 1.79 14.83 7.57
CA VAL A 44 0.77 14.03 8.26
C VAL A 44 -0.62 14.53 7.85
N VAL A 45 -1.43 13.63 7.31
CA VAL A 45 -2.84 13.85 6.94
C VAL A 45 -3.69 13.05 7.93
N VAL A 46 -4.76 13.65 8.45
CA VAL A 46 -5.59 13.01 9.47
C VAL A 46 -6.90 12.54 8.85
N ASN A 47 -7.15 11.23 8.91
CA ASN A 47 -8.44 10.64 8.58
C ASN A 47 -9.31 10.61 9.86
N ASN A 48 -10.18 11.57 10.03
CA ASN A 48 -11.08 11.63 11.21
C ASN A 48 -12.15 10.53 11.19
N ASP A 49 -12.46 10.00 10.01
CA ASP A 49 -13.47 8.96 9.80
C ASP A 49 -12.89 7.54 9.75
N TYR A 50 -11.66 7.36 10.25
CA TYR A 50 -10.90 6.09 10.17
C TYR A 50 -11.69 4.87 10.68
N LYS A 51 -12.64 5.06 11.63
CA LYS A 51 -13.49 3.97 12.16
C LYS A 51 -14.58 3.50 11.19
N PHE A 52 -14.90 4.32 10.20
CA PHE A 52 -16.02 4.13 9.27
C PHE A 52 -15.57 4.03 7.82
N THR A 53 -14.27 4.03 7.60
CA THR A 53 -13.66 4.00 6.26
C THR A 53 -12.54 2.95 6.22
N SER A 54 -12.16 2.55 5.00
CA SER A 54 -11.06 1.62 4.79
C SER A 54 -9.86 2.27 4.08
N SER A 55 -8.88 1.48 3.67
CA SER A 55 -7.58 1.92 3.13
C SER A 55 -7.72 2.79 1.88
N MET A 56 -8.75 2.57 1.04
CA MET A 56 -8.98 3.42 -0.14
C MET A 56 -9.31 4.88 0.24
N CYS A 57 -10.09 5.10 1.30
CA CYS A 57 -10.39 6.45 1.79
C CYS A 57 -9.10 7.15 2.26
N SER A 58 -8.25 6.45 2.99
CA SER A 58 -6.95 6.97 3.44
C SER A 58 -6.05 7.33 2.26
N LEU A 59 -5.98 6.48 1.24
CA LEU A 59 -5.23 6.77 0.01
C LEU A 59 -5.80 7.99 -0.72
N ALA A 60 -7.12 8.11 -0.80
CA ALA A 60 -7.78 9.27 -1.43
C ALA A 60 -7.45 10.59 -0.73
N MET A 61 -7.29 10.58 0.60
CA MET A 61 -6.86 11.76 1.36
C MET A 61 -5.39 12.13 1.10
N ALA A 62 -4.53 11.15 0.80
CA ALA A 62 -3.13 11.39 0.42
C ALA A 62 -3.00 11.88 -1.04
N ALA A 63 -3.89 11.43 -1.93
CA ALA A 63 -3.81 11.64 -3.38
C ALA A 63 -3.56 13.10 -3.84
N PRO A 64 -4.12 14.15 -3.21
CA PRO A 64 -3.84 15.54 -3.59
C PRO A 64 -2.38 15.98 -3.42
N TYR A 65 -1.57 15.20 -2.72
CA TYR A 65 -0.16 15.49 -2.43
C TYR A 65 0.79 14.56 -3.19
N ILE A 66 0.25 13.70 -4.08
CA ILE A 66 1.01 12.72 -4.87
C ILE A 66 0.97 13.14 -6.32
N ASP A 67 2.11 13.47 -6.90
CA ASP A 67 2.25 13.94 -8.28
C ASP A 67 3.22 13.10 -9.13
N GLU A 68 3.74 12.02 -8.57
CA GLU A 68 4.63 11.05 -9.22
C GLU A 68 4.28 9.60 -8.85
N ASP A 69 5.00 8.62 -9.39
CA ASP A 69 4.89 7.22 -8.96
C ASP A 69 5.36 7.10 -7.50
N PHE A 70 4.71 6.28 -6.71
CA PHE A 70 4.97 6.22 -5.27
C PHE A 70 4.97 4.79 -4.73
N LEU A 71 5.57 4.63 -3.55
CA LEU A 71 5.41 3.43 -2.73
C LEU A 71 4.26 3.63 -1.75
N LEU A 72 3.30 2.72 -1.80
CA LEU A 72 2.28 2.57 -0.77
C LEU A 72 2.77 1.55 0.24
N ILE A 73 2.72 1.90 1.52
CA ILE A 73 3.19 1.06 2.63
C ILE A 73 2.13 1.06 3.70
N GLU A 74 1.58 -0.10 4.03
CA GLU A 74 0.68 -0.26 5.17
C GLU A 74 1.47 -0.11 6.48
N GLY A 75 0.91 0.63 7.43
CA GLY A 75 1.66 1.12 8.60
C GLY A 75 1.87 0.07 9.71
N ASP A 76 1.23 -1.08 9.62
CA ASP A 76 1.26 -2.19 10.58
C ASP A 76 2.05 -3.41 10.09
N VAL A 77 2.61 -3.35 8.89
CA VAL A 77 3.39 -4.45 8.31
C VAL A 77 4.86 -4.33 8.73
N PHE A 78 5.39 -5.43 9.27
CA PHE A 78 6.83 -5.58 9.49
C PHE A 78 7.45 -6.30 8.29
N TYR A 79 8.51 -5.74 7.73
CA TYR A 79 9.18 -6.25 6.54
C TYR A 79 10.71 -6.04 6.61
N GLU A 80 11.44 -6.82 5.85
CA GLU A 80 12.87 -6.62 5.68
C GLU A 80 13.15 -5.44 4.72
N ARG A 81 14.27 -4.74 4.94
CA ARG A 81 14.69 -3.59 4.11
C ARG A 81 14.72 -3.92 2.62
N ILE A 82 15.13 -5.12 2.26
CA ILE A 82 15.22 -5.59 0.86
C ILE A 82 13.89 -5.49 0.10
N VAL A 83 12.76 -5.53 0.79
CA VAL A 83 11.43 -5.39 0.16
C VAL A 83 11.28 -4.02 -0.47
N LEU A 84 11.57 -2.95 0.28
CA LEU A 84 11.51 -1.58 -0.25
C LEU A 84 12.60 -1.33 -1.30
N GLU A 85 13.80 -1.88 -1.12
CA GLU A 85 14.88 -1.75 -2.11
C GLU A 85 14.48 -2.35 -3.46
N ARG A 86 13.87 -3.53 -3.48
CA ARG A 86 13.42 -4.17 -4.72
C ARG A 86 12.23 -3.43 -5.36
N LEU A 87 11.28 -2.94 -4.56
CA LEU A 87 10.19 -2.11 -5.07
C LEU A 87 10.71 -0.80 -5.68
N HIS A 88 11.67 -0.15 -5.02
CA HIS A 88 12.31 1.07 -5.50
C HIS A 88 13.04 0.84 -6.85
N GLN A 89 13.71 -0.29 -7.00
CA GLN A 89 14.51 -0.62 -8.19
C GLN A 89 13.68 -1.11 -9.37
N THR A 90 12.41 -1.49 -9.16
CA THR A 90 11.59 -2.02 -10.26
C THR A 90 11.34 -0.98 -11.34
N GLN A 91 11.40 -1.40 -12.59
CA GLN A 91 11.12 -0.55 -13.77
C GLN A 91 9.62 -0.50 -14.12
N TYR A 92 8.80 -1.28 -13.43
CA TYR A 92 7.36 -1.26 -13.65
C TYR A 92 6.72 -0.05 -12.96
N ASP A 93 5.71 0.53 -13.59
CA ASP A 93 4.92 1.63 -13.00
C ASP A 93 4.14 1.14 -11.78
N ASN A 94 3.56 -0.08 -11.86
CA ASN A 94 2.96 -0.75 -10.72
C ASN A 94 3.75 -2.01 -10.39
N CYS A 95 3.86 -2.35 -9.10
CA CYS A 95 4.43 -3.63 -8.67
C CYS A 95 3.90 -3.99 -7.29
N LEU A 96 3.39 -5.20 -7.15
CA LEU A 96 2.86 -5.71 -5.89
C LEU A 96 3.92 -6.57 -5.16
N THR A 97 3.79 -6.69 -3.85
CA THR A 97 4.58 -7.67 -3.10
C THR A 97 3.69 -8.79 -2.60
N LEU A 98 4.18 -10.01 -2.75
CA LEU A 98 3.54 -11.21 -2.24
C LEU A 98 4.47 -11.94 -1.28
N THR A 99 3.88 -12.65 -0.33
CA THR A 99 4.59 -13.51 0.61
C THR A 99 3.82 -14.82 0.82
N GLU A 100 4.37 -15.73 1.60
CA GLU A 100 3.65 -16.90 2.07
C GLU A 100 2.47 -16.50 2.96
N GLU A 101 1.52 -17.42 3.16
CA GLU A 101 0.34 -17.21 4.00
C GLU A 101 0.76 -16.97 5.47
N SER A 102 0.37 -15.83 6.03
CA SER A 102 0.72 -15.46 7.40
C SER A 102 -0.15 -16.13 8.46
N GLY A 103 -1.39 -16.46 8.12
CA GLY A 103 -2.38 -17.04 9.03
C GLY A 103 -2.90 -16.07 10.09
N ASN A 104 -2.80 -14.75 9.84
CA ASN A 104 -3.24 -13.72 10.80
C ASN A 104 -4.74 -13.42 10.74
N GLY A 105 -5.46 -13.92 9.72
CA GLY A 105 -6.91 -13.79 9.57
C GLY A 105 -7.37 -12.55 8.80
N ASP A 106 -6.46 -11.77 8.24
CA ASP A 106 -6.76 -10.59 7.39
C ASP A 106 -6.05 -10.64 6.03
N GLU A 107 -5.69 -11.83 5.59
CA GLU A 107 -4.94 -12.05 4.36
C GLU A 107 -5.72 -11.58 3.12
N ALA A 108 -5.02 -10.90 2.22
CA ALA A 108 -5.46 -10.69 0.84
C ALA A 108 -4.81 -11.76 -0.05
N PHE A 109 -5.49 -12.89 -0.20
CA PHE A 109 -5.02 -14.05 -0.98
C PHE A 109 -4.90 -13.70 -2.46
N ALA A 110 -3.82 -14.16 -3.11
CA ALA A 110 -3.53 -13.86 -4.49
C ALA A 110 -3.45 -15.11 -5.37
N GLU A 111 -3.97 -14.99 -6.61
CA GLU A 111 -3.67 -15.88 -7.72
C GLU A 111 -2.72 -15.18 -8.69
N THR A 112 -1.74 -15.93 -9.19
CA THR A 112 -0.77 -15.38 -10.15
C THR A 112 -0.71 -16.22 -11.43
N LYS A 113 -0.34 -15.56 -12.53
CA LYS A 113 -0.07 -16.22 -13.82
C LYS A 113 0.98 -15.45 -14.59
N ASN A 114 2.00 -16.14 -15.08
CA ASN A 114 3.04 -15.58 -15.94
C ASN A 114 3.76 -14.34 -15.35
N GLY A 115 3.97 -14.29 -14.02
CA GLY A 115 4.64 -13.17 -13.35
C GLY A 115 3.71 -12.00 -12.97
N PHE A 116 2.40 -12.17 -13.12
CA PHE A 116 1.41 -11.13 -12.81
C PHE A 116 0.35 -11.63 -11.82
N VAL A 117 -0.12 -10.74 -10.96
CA VAL A 117 -1.26 -11.02 -10.08
C VAL A 117 -2.55 -10.89 -10.90
N THR A 118 -3.30 -11.99 -10.98
CA THR A 118 -4.52 -12.05 -11.78
C THR A 118 -5.79 -11.88 -10.96
N LYS A 119 -5.73 -12.21 -9.67
CA LYS A 119 -6.86 -12.11 -8.75
C LYS A 119 -6.39 -11.90 -7.32
N ILE A 120 -7.20 -11.18 -6.55
CA ILE A 120 -7.08 -11.08 -5.10
C ILE A 120 -8.44 -11.31 -4.45
N SER A 121 -8.44 -11.78 -3.20
CA SER A 121 -9.63 -11.81 -2.36
C SER A 121 -9.26 -12.03 -0.90
N LYS A 122 -9.93 -11.34 0.02
CA LYS A 122 -9.92 -11.67 1.45
C LYS A 122 -10.78 -12.90 1.77
N ASP A 123 -11.67 -13.31 0.86
CA ASP A 123 -12.40 -14.56 0.96
C ASP A 123 -11.60 -15.69 0.29
N ARG A 124 -11.04 -16.59 1.10
CA ARG A 124 -10.22 -17.73 0.63
C ARG A 124 -10.98 -18.63 -0.33
N HIS A 125 -12.29 -18.76 -0.18
CA HIS A 125 -13.12 -19.61 -1.06
C HIS A 125 -13.25 -19.05 -2.49
N ARG A 126 -12.95 -17.78 -2.70
CA ARG A 126 -12.90 -17.17 -4.03
C ARG A 126 -11.59 -17.40 -4.77
N ILE A 127 -10.58 -17.92 -4.09
CA ILE A 127 -9.25 -18.20 -4.66
C ILE A 127 -9.19 -19.67 -5.03
N VAL A 128 -9.05 -19.94 -6.33
CA VAL A 128 -8.96 -21.32 -6.85
C VAL A 128 -7.54 -21.86 -6.66
N ARG A 129 -6.55 -21.05 -6.99
CA ARG A 129 -5.13 -21.40 -6.85
C ARG A 129 -4.41 -20.35 -6.01
N PHE A 130 -4.13 -20.69 -4.78
CA PHE A 130 -3.34 -19.84 -3.90
C PHE A 130 -1.86 -19.82 -4.34
N ASN A 131 -1.33 -18.61 -4.55
CA ASN A 131 0.06 -18.38 -4.93
C ASN A 131 0.79 -17.44 -3.99
N GLY A 132 0.12 -16.93 -2.96
CA GLY A 132 0.66 -16.03 -1.95
C GLY A 132 -0.39 -15.07 -1.40
N GLU A 133 -0.03 -14.28 -0.42
CA GLU A 133 -0.82 -13.15 0.07
C GLU A 133 -0.14 -11.82 -0.22
N MET A 134 -0.92 -10.76 -0.35
CA MET A 134 -0.37 -9.40 -0.49
C MET A 134 0.26 -8.95 0.83
N LEU A 135 1.49 -8.46 0.74
CA LEU A 135 2.25 -8.03 1.92
C LEU A 135 1.89 -6.60 2.39
N GLY A 136 1.02 -5.87 1.67
CA GLY A 136 0.68 -4.49 2.03
C GLY A 136 1.75 -3.45 1.65
N LEU A 137 2.69 -3.81 0.78
CA LEU A 137 3.64 -2.91 0.16
C LEU A 137 3.50 -2.98 -1.36
N SER A 138 3.38 -1.82 -2.01
CA SER A 138 3.19 -1.76 -3.46
C SER A 138 3.83 -0.52 -4.05
N LYS A 139 4.34 -0.62 -5.27
CA LYS A 139 4.59 0.55 -6.12
C LYS A 139 3.33 0.81 -6.94
N ILE A 140 2.89 2.05 -7.01
CA ILE A 140 1.71 2.48 -7.76
C ILE A 140 2.09 3.67 -8.63
N GLY A 141 1.84 3.56 -9.93
CA GLY A 141 2.07 4.62 -10.89
C GLY A 141 1.07 5.78 -10.72
N LYS A 142 1.51 6.99 -10.99
CA LYS A 142 0.69 8.21 -10.94
C LYS A 142 -0.59 8.10 -11.77
N GLU A 143 -0.49 7.56 -12.99
CA GLU A 143 -1.66 7.39 -13.85
C GLU A 143 -2.64 6.36 -13.30
N THR A 144 -2.15 5.29 -12.70
CA THR A 144 -2.97 4.32 -11.98
C THR A 144 -3.70 4.97 -10.81
N LEU A 145 -3.00 5.76 -9.98
CA LEU A 145 -3.64 6.52 -8.91
C LEU A 145 -4.74 7.44 -9.45
N ARG A 146 -4.48 8.18 -10.54
CA ARG A 146 -5.49 9.04 -11.16
C ARG A 146 -6.75 8.28 -11.55
N ARG A 147 -6.62 7.09 -12.16
CA ARG A 147 -7.74 6.22 -12.51
C ARG A 147 -8.47 5.71 -11.27
N MET A 148 -7.73 5.34 -10.22
CA MET A 148 -8.32 4.95 -8.93
C MET A 148 -9.16 6.08 -8.33
N MET A 149 -8.68 7.34 -8.38
CA MET A 149 -9.43 8.50 -7.87
C MET A 149 -10.71 8.76 -8.65
N VAL A 150 -10.69 8.58 -9.97
CA VAL A 150 -11.90 8.71 -10.81
C VAL A 150 -12.95 7.66 -10.42
N LEU A 151 -12.53 6.39 -10.24
CA LEU A 151 -13.44 5.32 -9.83
C LEU A 151 -13.94 5.54 -8.39
N TRP A 152 -13.04 5.92 -7.48
CA TRP A 152 -13.38 6.23 -6.09
C TRP A 152 -14.41 7.35 -5.96
N GLY A 153 -14.33 8.39 -6.79
CA GLY A 153 -15.31 9.49 -6.83
C GLY A 153 -16.74 9.05 -7.18
N GLN A 154 -16.91 7.86 -7.73
CA GLN A 154 -18.21 7.24 -8.05
C GLN A 154 -18.63 6.19 -7.01
N CYS A 155 -17.72 5.83 -6.09
CA CYS A 155 -17.95 4.79 -5.09
C CYS A 155 -18.77 5.33 -3.93
N THR A 156 -19.83 4.63 -3.55
CA THR A 156 -20.67 4.96 -2.40
C THR A 156 -20.33 4.16 -1.14
N ASN A 157 -19.49 3.13 -1.27
CA ASN A 157 -19.07 2.29 -0.15
C ASN A 157 -17.74 2.79 0.44
N PRO A 158 -17.73 3.37 1.66
CA PRO A 158 -16.52 3.88 2.27
C PRO A 158 -15.56 2.79 2.80
N LEU A 159 -16.02 1.54 2.82
CA LEU A 159 -15.27 0.39 3.37
C LEU A 159 -14.50 -0.40 2.30
N VAL A 160 -14.30 0.17 1.11
CA VAL A 160 -13.50 -0.46 0.05
C VAL A 160 -12.02 -0.31 0.35
N ASN A 161 -11.28 -1.40 0.23
CA ASN A 161 -9.83 -1.40 0.31
C ASN A 161 -9.20 -0.98 -1.02
N TYR A 162 -8.04 -0.33 -0.97
CA TYR A 162 -7.37 0.22 -2.16
C TYR A 162 -7.00 -0.87 -3.18
N GLU A 163 -6.68 -2.08 -2.72
CA GLU A 163 -6.30 -3.20 -3.59
C GLU A 163 -7.43 -3.54 -4.58
N TYR A 164 -8.68 -3.54 -4.14
CA TYR A 164 -9.82 -3.82 -5.04
C TYR A 164 -9.97 -2.73 -6.09
N VAL A 165 -9.83 -1.45 -5.71
CA VAL A 165 -9.90 -0.34 -6.66
C VAL A 165 -8.72 -0.38 -7.63
N LEU A 166 -7.53 -0.74 -7.18
CA LEU A 166 -6.36 -0.97 -8.03
C LEU A 166 -6.64 -2.06 -9.08
N PHE A 167 -7.26 -3.17 -8.66
CA PHE A 167 -7.61 -4.27 -9.58
C PHE A 167 -8.70 -3.89 -10.56
N ASP A 168 -9.67 -3.06 -10.17
CA ASP A 168 -10.74 -2.59 -11.04
C ASP A 168 -10.24 -1.63 -12.14
N VAL A 169 -9.14 -0.90 -11.91
CA VAL A 169 -8.60 0.07 -12.87
C VAL A 169 -7.40 -0.43 -13.66
N THR A 170 -6.89 -1.63 -13.40
CA THR A 170 -5.71 -2.21 -14.06
C THR A 170 -6.03 -3.54 -14.70
N GLU A 171 -5.29 -3.87 -15.78
CA GLU A 171 -5.28 -5.22 -16.35
C GLU A 171 -4.24 -6.10 -15.63
N ALA A 172 -4.30 -7.43 -15.82
CA ALA A 172 -3.36 -8.34 -15.16
C ALA A 172 -1.89 -8.00 -15.48
N VAL A 173 -1.60 -7.61 -16.73
CA VAL A 173 -0.25 -7.23 -17.18
C VAL A 173 0.31 -5.98 -16.49
N ASP A 174 -0.55 -5.17 -15.88
CA ASP A 174 -0.17 -3.97 -15.13
C ASP A 174 0.16 -4.29 -13.65
N ARG A 175 0.08 -5.55 -13.25
CA ARG A 175 0.26 -6.00 -11.85
C ARG A 175 1.37 -7.04 -11.73
N PRO A 176 2.61 -6.74 -12.17
CA PRO A 176 3.76 -7.58 -11.83
C PRO A 176 3.94 -7.66 -10.32
N TYR A 177 4.59 -8.71 -9.84
CA TYR A 177 4.84 -8.88 -8.42
C TYR A 177 6.26 -9.34 -8.12
N ILE A 178 6.70 -9.08 -6.89
CA ILE A 178 7.91 -9.63 -6.30
C ILE A 178 7.46 -10.50 -5.12
N PHE A 179 8.00 -11.71 -5.03
CA PHE A 179 7.72 -12.64 -3.94
C PHE A 179 8.87 -12.62 -2.92
N PHE A 180 8.53 -12.65 -1.63
CA PHE A 180 9.43 -12.65 -0.49
C PHE A 180 9.15 -13.79 0.47
#